data_4cb119e34e9e416b5586ce73ee561b4e
#
_entry.id   4cb119e34e9e416b5586ce73ee561b4e
#
_cell.length_a   1.000
_cell.length_b   1.000
_cell.length_c   1.000
_cell.angle_alpha   90.00
_cell.angle_beta   90.00
_cell.angle_gamma   90.00
#
_symmetry.space_group_name_H-M   'P 1'
#
loop_
_entity.id
_entity.type
_entity.pdbx_description
1 polymer ?
#
loop_
_entity_poly.entity_id
_entity_poly.type
_entity_poly.pdbx_seq_one_letter_code
_entity_poly.pdbx_strand_id
1 'polypeptide(L)'
;MQLGDSAKFLLFIGTPRSGHSIVGAILDAHPLAIVSHEVNALERISEGVSGEGLLSMILENSETQAAAGRSQSDADHATGYGRRLSGESDEAFVARLQDLPKLQPYRFDYEISGQFQGVAGGPLRVIGDKKGGGATKTLSRDLTLLRRLQEEVVLPIHLIHVIRNPYDNIATMARRTGTQVGPQIERFGWLYEQLHSILEDSGLPMHRMYHEEFVSSPERHIREMCEWLDLPIDPIYIDACSDIVYEKPHRSRVLLEWDESSKDRVEEIIGKWPVLHRYGENHS
;
A
#
# COMPACT_ATOMS: atom_id res chain seq x y z
N MET A 1 17.02 -9.07 16.97
CA MET A 1 15.62 -9.44 16.60
C MET A 1 15.40 -10.92 16.92
N GLN A 2 14.25 -11.24 17.54
CA GLN A 2 13.84 -12.62 17.77
C GLN A 2 12.58 -12.90 16.95
N LEU A 3 12.62 -13.89 16.07
CA LEU A 3 11.43 -14.37 15.36
C LEU A 3 10.78 -15.50 16.18
N GLY A 4 9.44 -15.50 16.24
CA GLY A 4 8.67 -16.60 16.80
C GLY A 4 8.61 -17.80 15.84
N ASP A 5 8.31 -18.97 16.37
CA ASP A 5 8.25 -20.23 15.59
C ASP A 5 7.26 -20.21 14.41
N SER A 6 6.24 -19.37 14.49
CA SER A 6 5.19 -19.19 13.44
C SER A 6 5.34 -17.87 12.68
N ALA A 7 6.54 -17.28 12.65
CA ALA A 7 6.76 -16.01 11.99
C ALA A 7 6.47 -16.08 10.47
N LYS A 8 5.90 -15.00 9.93
CA LYS A 8 5.50 -14.86 8.53
C LYS A 8 6.13 -13.60 7.95
N PHE A 9 6.48 -13.65 6.66
CA PHE A 9 6.84 -12.45 5.92
C PHE A 9 5.60 -11.88 5.22
N LEU A 10 5.27 -10.63 5.52
CA LEU A 10 4.11 -9.96 4.96
C LEU A 10 4.50 -9.05 3.80
N LEU A 11 3.89 -9.26 2.64
CA LEU A 11 4.09 -8.46 1.46
C LEU A 11 2.78 -7.83 1.00
N PHE A 12 2.77 -6.52 0.83
CA PHE A 12 1.64 -5.82 0.24
C PHE A 12 1.70 -5.87 -1.28
N ILE A 13 0.55 -6.13 -1.91
CA ILE A 13 0.38 -6.18 -3.36
C ILE A 13 -0.86 -5.39 -3.77
N GLY A 14 -0.91 -4.87 -4.98
CA GLY A 14 -2.07 -4.14 -5.50
C GLY A 14 -1.71 -2.88 -6.26
N THR A 15 -2.63 -1.91 -6.29
CA THR A 15 -2.45 -0.63 -6.96
C THR A 15 -1.98 0.46 -5.98
N PRO A 16 -1.21 1.47 -6.43
CA PRO A 16 -0.88 2.61 -5.59
C PRO A 16 -2.14 3.34 -5.11
N ARG A 17 -2.08 3.96 -3.93
CA ARG A 17 -3.17 4.80 -3.37
C ARG A 17 -4.43 4.05 -2.94
N SER A 18 -4.34 2.76 -2.72
CA SER A 18 -5.47 1.93 -2.24
C SER A 18 -5.67 1.95 -0.72
N GLY A 19 -4.82 2.63 0.05
CA GLY A 19 -4.90 2.64 1.52
C GLY A 19 -3.88 1.74 2.21
N HIS A 20 -2.88 1.22 1.49
CA HIS A 20 -1.84 0.36 2.08
C HIS A 20 -1.10 0.99 3.26
N SER A 21 -0.90 2.33 3.26
CA SER A 21 -0.09 3.01 4.28
C SER A 21 -0.69 2.94 5.67
N ILE A 22 -2.00 3.18 5.79
CA ILE A 22 -2.68 3.07 7.09
C ILE A 22 -2.72 1.61 7.58
N VAL A 23 -2.97 0.65 6.70
CA VAL A 23 -2.95 -0.78 7.05
C VAL A 23 -1.57 -1.22 7.52
N GLY A 24 -0.50 -0.78 6.82
CA GLY A 24 0.87 -1.04 7.25
C GLY A 24 1.22 -0.42 8.58
N ALA A 25 0.78 0.81 8.86
CA ALA A 25 1.01 1.50 10.12
C ALA A 25 0.29 0.82 11.29
N ILE A 26 -0.94 0.37 11.07
CA ILE A 26 -1.73 -0.39 12.05
C ILE A 26 -1.02 -1.70 12.39
N LEU A 27 -0.60 -2.47 11.40
CA LEU A 27 0.13 -3.71 11.65
C LEU A 27 1.45 -3.48 12.38
N ASP A 28 2.19 -2.44 12.01
CA ASP A 28 3.44 -2.07 12.68
C ASP A 28 3.25 -1.59 14.12
N ALA A 29 2.05 -1.21 14.49
CA ALA A 29 1.71 -0.83 15.87
C ALA A 29 1.47 -2.04 16.79
N HIS A 30 1.36 -3.25 16.23
CA HIS A 30 1.15 -4.46 17.02
C HIS A 30 2.47 -4.94 17.67
N PRO A 31 2.49 -5.34 18.98
CA PRO A 31 3.72 -5.71 19.67
C PRO A 31 4.50 -6.87 19.06
N LEU A 32 3.85 -7.72 18.26
CA LEU A 32 4.47 -8.88 17.62
C LEU A 32 4.59 -8.74 16.10
N ALA A 33 4.51 -7.51 15.57
CA ALA A 33 4.65 -7.25 14.15
C ALA A 33 5.58 -6.05 13.89
N ILE A 34 6.35 -6.11 12.82
CA ILE A 34 7.12 -5.00 12.25
C ILE A 34 6.81 -4.92 10.76
N VAL A 35 6.32 -3.78 10.31
CA VAL A 35 6.01 -3.54 8.90
C VAL A 35 6.65 -2.23 8.45
N SER A 36 7.69 -2.37 7.61
CA SER A 36 8.40 -1.21 7.07
C SER A 36 7.56 -0.40 6.09
N HIS A 37 7.95 0.84 5.91
CA HIS A 37 7.34 1.76 4.97
C HIS A 37 8.19 1.90 3.70
N GLU A 38 7.92 1.03 2.70
CA GLU A 38 8.50 1.11 1.36
C GLU A 38 10.03 0.86 1.27
N VAL A 39 10.55 -0.14 1.98
CA VAL A 39 11.92 -0.67 1.77
C VAL A 39 12.08 -1.23 0.36
N ASN A 40 10.97 -1.63 -0.30
CA ASN A 40 10.95 -2.34 -1.59
C ASN A 40 11.62 -3.72 -1.52
N ALA A 41 11.16 -4.56 -0.61
CA ALA A 41 11.74 -5.87 -0.33
C ALA A 41 12.10 -6.68 -1.59
N LEU A 42 11.18 -6.77 -2.56
CA LEU A 42 11.42 -7.49 -3.82
C LEU A 42 12.53 -6.87 -4.68
N GLU A 43 12.64 -5.55 -4.68
CA GLU A 43 13.70 -4.86 -5.42
C GLU A 43 15.06 -5.10 -4.75
N ARG A 44 15.12 -5.06 -3.40
CA ARG A 44 16.33 -5.40 -2.64
C ARG A 44 16.79 -6.83 -2.91
N ILE A 45 15.86 -7.80 -2.92
CA ILE A 45 16.18 -9.19 -3.31
C ILE A 45 16.67 -9.28 -4.75
N SER A 46 16.07 -8.52 -5.69
CA SER A 46 16.54 -8.50 -7.08
C SER A 46 17.96 -7.94 -7.23
N GLU A 47 18.36 -7.03 -6.35
CA GLU A 47 19.70 -6.44 -6.26
C GLU A 47 20.72 -7.34 -5.52
N GLY A 48 20.29 -8.49 -4.99
CA GLY A 48 21.17 -9.45 -4.32
C GLY A 48 21.35 -9.18 -2.82
N VAL A 49 20.49 -8.39 -2.20
CA VAL A 49 20.48 -8.23 -0.73
C VAL A 49 20.07 -9.55 -0.10
N SER A 50 20.85 -10.01 0.89
CA SER A 50 20.55 -11.23 1.64
C SER A 50 19.30 -11.08 2.51
N GLY A 51 18.68 -12.19 2.89
CA GLY A 51 17.52 -12.18 3.78
C GLY A 51 17.80 -11.49 5.10
N GLU A 52 18.95 -11.74 5.74
CA GLU A 52 19.35 -11.06 6.97
C GLU A 52 19.50 -9.54 6.76
N GLY A 53 20.12 -9.12 5.66
CA GLY A 53 20.25 -7.71 5.29
C GLY A 53 18.89 -7.06 5.07
N LEU A 54 17.98 -7.74 4.38
CA LEU A 54 16.61 -7.25 4.16
C LEU A 54 15.85 -7.09 5.48
N LEU A 55 15.89 -8.10 6.36
CA LEU A 55 15.23 -8.03 7.67
C LEU A 55 15.78 -6.88 8.52
N SER A 56 17.09 -6.63 8.50
CA SER A 56 17.71 -5.48 9.16
C SER A 56 17.22 -4.15 8.59
N MET A 57 17.15 -4.03 7.27
CA MET A 57 16.63 -2.82 6.60
C MET A 57 15.15 -2.55 6.97
N ILE A 58 14.33 -3.59 7.10
CA ILE A 58 12.93 -3.48 7.50
C ILE A 58 12.82 -2.93 8.92
N LEU A 59 13.62 -3.44 9.86
CA LEU A 59 13.64 -2.97 11.25
C LEU A 59 14.07 -1.50 11.33
N GLU A 60 15.20 -1.16 10.74
CA GLU A 60 15.74 0.21 10.73
C GLU A 60 14.78 1.21 10.08
N ASN A 61 14.13 0.81 8.98
CA ASN A 61 13.14 1.67 8.33
C ASN A 61 11.91 1.87 9.22
N SER A 62 11.38 0.80 9.84
CA SER A 62 10.22 0.91 10.71
C SER A 62 10.51 1.81 11.92
N GLU A 63 11.65 1.64 12.57
CA GLU A 63 12.11 2.48 13.69
C GLU A 63 12.27 3.96 13.27
N THR A 64 12.92 4.20 12.11
CA THR A 64 13.10 5.55 11.57
C THR A 64 11.77 6.22 11.26
N GLN A 65 10.83 5.51 10.67
CA GLN A 65 9.48 6.03 10.36
C GLN A 65 8.68 6.32 11.63
N ALA A 66 8.79 5.47 12.64
CA ALA A 66 8.14 5.70 13.93
C ALA A 66 8.71 6.95 14.63
N ALA A 67 10.04 7.10 14.66
CA ALA A 67 10.71 8.29 15.22
C ALA A 67 10.33 9.59 14.49
N ALA A 68 9.99 9.51 13.19
CA ALA A 68 9.47 10.63 12.41
C ALA A 68 7.95 10.87 12.61
N GLY A 69 7.30 10.17 13.54
CA GLY A 69 5.85 10.26 13.82
C GLY A 69 4.99 9.68 12.72
N ARG A 70 5.53 8.81 11.86
CA ARG A 70 4.84 8.24 10.68
C ARG A 70 4.05 9.27 9.86
N SER A 71 4.43 10.53 10.00
CA SER A 71 3.82 11.62 9.26
C SER A 71 4.42 11.67 7.84
N GLN A 72 3.56 11.72 6.85
CA GLN A 72 3.97 11.99 5.48
C GLN A 72 3.49 13.39 5.12
N SER A 73 4.42 14.34 5.01
CA SER A 73 4.14 15.65 4.44
C SER A 73 4.21 15.57 2.90
N ASP A 74 3.49 16.47 2.22
CA ASP A 74 3.66 16.61 0.75
C ASP A 74 5.09 16.98 0.38
N ALA A 75 5.89 17.56 1.29
CA ALA A 75 7.31 17.83 1.10
C ALA A 75 8.13 16.52 0.99
N ASP A 76 7.82 15.49 1.75
CA ASP A 76 8.48 14.18 1.66
C ASP A 76 8.10 13.43 0.38
N HIS A 77 6.91 13.73 -0.16
CA HIS A 77 6.48 13.28 -1.48
C HIS A 77 7.01 14.17 -2.62
N ALA A 78 7.40 15.41 -2.38
CA ALA A 78 7.95 16.31 -3.39
C ALA A 78 9.24 15.75 -4.02
N THR A 79 9.99 14.90 -3.32
CA THR A 79 11.08 14.12 -3.92
C THR A 79 10.60 13.14 -5.00
N GLY A 80 9.34 12.69 -4.96
CA GLY A 80 8.68 11.91 -6.02
C GLY A 80 8.01 12.79 -7.09
N TYR A 81 7.49 13.96 -6.71
CA TYR A 81 6.86 14.96 -7.60
C TYR A 81 7.91 15.79 -8.35
N GLY A 82 9.04 16.06 -7.73
CA GLY A 82 10.19 16.72 -8.34
C GLY A 82 10.99 15.83 -9.29
N ARG A 83 10.55 14.59 -9.55
CA ARG A 83 11.23 13.74 -10.52
C ARG A 83 10.85 14.18 -11.92
N ARG A 84 11.84 14.65 -12.69
CA ARG A 84 11.66 14.94 -14.11
C ARG A 84 11.14 13.70 -14.83
N LEU A 85 10.19 13.93 -15.72
CA LEU A 85 9.82 12.91 -16.70
C LEU A 85 11.00 12.72 -17.67
N SER A 86 11.24 11.51 -18.13
CA SER A 86 12.32 11.24 -19.07
C SER A 86 12.14 12.09 -20.33
N GLY A 87 13.11 12.96 -20.60
CA GLY A 87 13.06 13.89 -21.73
C GLY A 87 12.37 15.24 -21.46
N GLU A 88 11.95 15.55 -20.23
CA GLU A 88 11.36 16.82 -19.85
C GLU A 88 12.41 17.93 -19.76
N SER A 89 12.18 19.09 -20.41
CA SER A 89 13.04 20.28 -20.29
C SER A 89 12.86 20.95 -18.93
N ASP A 90 13.86 21.80 -18.53
CA ASP A 90 13.80 22.57 -17.28
C ASP A 90 12.56 23.46 -17.23
N GLU A 91 12.22 24.09 -18.34
CA GLU A 91 11.07 24.98 -18.47
C GLU A 91 9.74 24.23 -18.34
N ALA A 92 9.61 23.05 -18.99
CA ALA A 92 8.43 22.21 -18.90
C ALA A 92 8.26 21.66 -17.48
N PHE A 93 9.33 21.27 -16.82
CA PHE A 93 9.34 20.81 -15.43
C PHE A 93 8.86 21.93 -14.48
N VAL A 94 9.41 23.15 -14.60
CA VAL A 94 9.02 24.29 -13.76
C VAL A 94 7.57 24.71 -14.04
N ALA A 95 7.14 24.75 -15.31
CA ALA A 95 5.76 25.04 -15.69
C ALA A 95 4.79 24.01 -15.09
N ARG A 96 5.10 22.72 -15.19
CA ARG A 96 4.30 21.64 -14.60
C ARG A 96 4.20 21.76 -13.07
N LEU A 97 5.26 22.20 -12.40
CA LEU A 97 5.22 22.42 -10.95
C LEU A 97 4.38 23.66 -10.57
N GLN A 98 4.31 24.66 -11.45
CA GLN A 98 3.51 25.88 -11.24
C GLN A 98 2.02 25.67 -11.53
N ASP A 99 1.69 24.81 -12.51
CA ASP A 99 0.31 24.45 -12.89
C ASP A 99 -0.30 23.38 -11.98
N LEU A 100 0.49 22.77 -11.10
CA LEU A 100 -0.07 21.89 -10.08
C LEU A 100 -1.03 22.70 -9.21
N PRO A 101 -2.32 22.33 -9.12
CA PRO A 101 -3.19 22.96 -8.15
C PRO A 101 -2.48 22.88 -6.79
N LYS A 102 -2.41 24.02 -6.08
CA LYS A 102 -1.84 24.07 -4.72
C LYS A 102 -2.63 23.09 -3.87
N LEU A 103 -2.17 21.85 -3.90
CA LEU A 103 -2.72 20.78 -3.09
C LEU A 103 -2.57 21.28 -1.66
N GLN A 104 -3.67 21.36 -0.94
CA GLN A 104 -3.59 21.54 0.51
C GLN A 104 -2.62 20.49 1.03
N PRO A 105 -1.64 20.85 1.87
CA PRO A 105 -0.69 19.88 2.39
C PRO A 105 -1.47 18.77 3.09
N TYR A 106 -1.57 17.63 2.44
CA TYR A 106 -2.10 16.42 3.06
C TYR A 106 -1.04 15.91 4.02
N ARG A 107 -1.20 16.22 5.27
CA ARG A 107 -0.45 15.58 6.34
C ARG A 107 -1.19 14.29 6.70
N PHE A 108 -0.64 13.17 6.32
CA PHE A 108 -1.06 11.88 6.87
C PHE A 108 -0.28 11.67 8.14
N ASP A 109 -0.99 11.60 9.23
CA ASP A 109 -0.45 11.21 10.52
C ASP A 109 -0.92 9.79 10.80
N TYR A 110 0.02 8.84 10.81
CA TYR A 110 -0.24 7.44 11.11
C TYR A 110 0.39 7.03 12.43
N GLU A 111 0.75 7.99 13.26
CA GLU A 111 1.18 7.73 14.62
C GLU A 111 -0.01 7.17 15.42
N ILE A 112 0.24 6.04 16.10
CA ILE A 112 -0.74 5.40 16.99
C ILE A 112 -0.18 5.47 18.40
N SER A 113 -0.65 6.46 19.14
CA SER A 113 -0.14 6.77 20.47
C SER A 113 -0.23 5.58 21.42
N GLY A 114 0.87 5.33 22.15
CA GLY A 114 0.93 4.26 23.14
C GLY A 114 1.07 2.85 22.55
N GLN A 115 1.26 2.71 21.24
CA GLN A 115 1.46 1.43 20.58
C GLN A 115 2.93 1.20 20.16
N PHE A 116 3.23 0.03 19.59
CA PHE A 116 4.60 -0.50 19.40
C PHE A 116 5.26 -0.12 18.07
N GLN A 117 4.76 0.88 17.34
CA GLN A 117 5.32 1.23 16.04
C GLN A 117 6.84 1.36 16.06
N GLY A 118 7.52 0.62 15.18
CA GLY A 118 8.97 0.60 15.07
C GLY A 118 9.69 -0.24 16.13
N VAL A 119 8.96 -0.82 17.09
CA VAL A 119 9.55 -1.55 18.23
C VAL A 119 8.84 -2.89 18.42
N ALA A 120 9.62 -3.97 18.61
CA ALA A 120 9.06 -5.27 18.95
C ALA A 120 8.79 -5.38 20.46
N GLY A 121 7.56 -5.72 20.86
CA GLY A 121 7.17 -6.00 22.25
C GLY A 121 7.45 -7.45 22.66
N GLY A 122 7.90 -8.31 21.74
CA GLY A 122 8.20 -9.72 21.97
C GLY A 122 8.72 -10.41 20.71
N PRO A 123 8.79 -11.77 20.70
CA PRO A 123 9.16 -12.50 19.50
C PRO A 123 8.18 -12.22 18.35
N LEU A 124 8.69 -11.72 17.21
CA LEU A 124 7.87 -11.32 16.08
C LEU A 124 7.15 -12.51 15.44
N ARG A 125 5.87 -12.35 15.19
CA ARG A 125 5.04 -13.24 14.37
C ARG A 125 4.88 -12.74 12.94
N VAL A 126 5.03 -11.43 12.73
CA VAL A 126 4.96 -10.80 11.43
C VAL A 126 6.13 -9.86 11.25
N ILE A 127 6.83 -9.98 10.12
CA ILE A 127 7.76 -8.99 9.62
C ILE A 127 7.46 -8.76 8.14
N GLY A 128 7.47 -7.52 7.66
CA GLY A 128 7.07 -7.28 6.29
C GLY A 128 7.37 -5.90 5.74
N ASP A 129 7.04 -5.72 4.47
CA ASP A 129 7.23 -4.45 3.75
C ASP A 129 5.95 -3.98 3.05
N LYS A 130 5.57 -2.74 3.33
CA LYS A 130 4.43 -2.09 2.72
C LYS A 130 4.82 -1.36 1.43
N LYS A 131 4.72 -2.04 0.27
CA LYS A 131 4.99 -1.47 -1.07
C LYS A 131 4.02 -1.94 -2.15
N GLY A 132 2.71 -1.89 -1.92
CA GLY A 132 1.67 -2.45 -2.80
C GLY A 132 1.92 -2.33 -4.30
N GLY A 133 1.72 -1.16 -4.90
CA GLY A 133 1.89 -0.98 -6.35
C GLY A 133 3.33 -1.12 -6.86
N GLY A 134 4.33 -0.90 -6.00
CA GLY A 134 5.73 -1.17 -6.30
C GLY A 134 6.00 -2.66 -6.39
N ALA A 135 5.50 -3.44 -5.43
CA ALA A 135 5.62 -4.89 -5.44
C ALA A 135 4.97 -5.50 -6.69
N THR A 136 3.74 -5.11 -7.03
CA THR A 136 3.07 -5.54 -8.26
C THR A 136 3.92 -5.25 -9.51
N LYS A 137 4.48 -4.04 -9.63
CA LYS A 137 5.34 -3.65 -10.75
C LYS A 137 6.63 -4.46 -10.80
N THR A 138 7.24 -4.79 -9.67
CA THR A 138 8.47 -5.58 -9.63
C THR A 138 8.20 -7.02 -10.01
N LEU A 139 7.13 -7.63 -9.48
CA LEU A 139 6.71 -8.99 -9.80
C LEU A 139 6.25 -9.17 -11.24
N SER A 140 5.67 -8.15 -11.87
CA SER A 140 5.31 -8.21 -13.29
C SER A 140 6.50 -8.40 -14.24
N ARG A 141 7.71 -8.12 -13.75
CA ARG A 141 8.96 -8.31 -14.52
C ARG A 141 9.62 -9.66 -14.23
N ASP A 142 9.50 -10.10 -12.99
CA ASP A 142 10.12 -11.36 -12.53
C ASP A 142 9.33 -11.94 -11.35
N LEU A 143 8.43 -12.87 -11.63
CA LEU A 143 7.63 -13.56 -10.61
C LEU A 143 8.49 -14.49 -9.74
N THR A 144 9.67 -14.92 -10.21
CA THR A 144 10.57 -15.78 -9.43
C THR A 144 11.09 -15.10 -8.16
N LEU A 145 10.96 -13.77 -8.07
CA LEU A 145 11.34 -13.00 -6.88
C LEU A 145 10.54 -13.38 -5.63
N LEU A 146 9.31 -13.87 -5.77
CA LEU A 146 8.56 -14.39 -4.60
C LEU A 146 9.25 -15.60 -3.99
N ARG A 147 9.67 -16.56 -4.82
CA ARG A 147 10.40 -17.73 -4.36
C ARG A 147 11.77 -17.34 -3.79
N ARG A 148 12.50 -16.46 -4.48
CA ARG A 148 13.79 -15.97 -3.99
C ARG A 148 13.65 -15.25 -2.64
N LEU A 149 12.64 -14.40 -2.49
CA LEU A 149 12.35 -13.74 -1.21
C LEU A 149 12.10 -14.79 -0.11
N GLN A 150 11.28 -15.80 -0.38
CA GLN A 150 11.00 -16.86 0.59
C GLN A 150 12.23 -17.67 0.97
N GLU A 151 13.08 -17.99 0.00
CA GLU A 151 14.37 -18.71 0.20
C GLU A 151 15.33 -17.87 1.05
N GLU A 152 15.41 -16.55 0.80
CA GLU A 152 16.29 -15.63 1.50
C GLU A 152 15.86 -15.35 2.94
N VAL A 153 14.57 -15.07 3.16
CA VAL A 153 14.09 -14.76 4.52
C VAL A 153 13.77 -16.00 5.35
N VAL A 154 13.67 -17.17 4.71
CA VAL A 154 13.32 -18.47 5.32
C VAL A 154 12.00 -18.40 6.12
N LEU A 155 11.04 -17.62 5.62
CA LEU A 155 9.71 -17.42 6.21
C LEU A 155 8.61 -17.66 5.18
N PRO A 156 7.45 -18.20 5.56
CA PRO A 156 6.30 -18.26 4.67
C PRO A 156 5.83 -16.86 4.31
N ILE A 157 5.61 -16.62 3.00
CA ILE A 157 5.14 -15.34 2.50
C ILE A 157 3.61 -15.30 2.57
N HIS A 158 3.07 -14.22 3.11
CA HIS A 158 1.65 -13.89 3.13
C HIS A 158 1.42 -12.57 2.39
N LEU A 159 0.33 -12.49 1.61
CA LEU A 159 0.01 -11.31 0.81
C LEU A 159 -1.14 -10.51 1.44
N ILE A 160 -1.04 -9.18 1.45
CA ILE A 160 -2.17 -8.27 1.68
C ILE A 160 -2.48 -7.53 0.40
N HIS A 161 -3.75 -7.58 -0.02
CA HIS A 161 -4.29 -6.84 -1.13
C HIS A 161 -5.40 -5.89 -0.67
N VAL A 162 -5.10 -4.59 -0.61
CA VAL A 162 -6.09 -3.55 -0.32
C VAL A 162 -6.67 -3.04 -1.64
N ILE A 163 -8.00 -3.13 -1.77
CA ILE A 163 -8.76 -2.73 -2.94
C ILE A 163 -9.54 -1.47 -2.60
N ARG A 164 -9.51 -0.50 -3.49
CA ARG A 164 -10.24 0.76 -3.38
C ARG A 164 -11.06 1.00 -4.63
N ASN A 165 -12.16 1.76 -4.50
CA ASN A 165 -12.96 2.19 -5.65
C ASN A 165 -12.04 2.71 -6.78
N PRO A 166 -12.12 2.15 -8.00
CA PRO A 166 -11.24 2.48 -9.11
C PRO A 166 -11.22 3.98 -9.45
N TYR A 167 -12.37 4.63 -9.46
CA TYR A 167 -12.47 6.07 -9.70
C TYR A 167 -11.70 6.89 -8.66
N ASP A 168 -11.84 6.55 -7.36
CA ASP A 168 -11.13 7.25 -6.29
C ASP A 168 -9.63 6.96 -6.31
N ASN A 169 -9.26 5.74 -6.68
CA ASN A 169 -7.86 5.34 -6.80
C ASN A 169 -7.17 6.09 -7.94
N ILE A 170 -7.76 6.05 -9.15
CA ILE A 170 -7.26 6.73 -10.35
C ILE A 170 -7.21 8.25 -10.13
N ALA A 171 -8.28 8.84 -9.56
CA ALA A 171 -8.30 10.26 -9.23
C ALA A 171 -7.18 10.65 -8.27
N THR A 172 -6.92 9.83 -7.24
CA THR A 172 -5.80 10.07 -6.32
C THR A 172 -4.46 9.93 -7.03
N MET A 173 -4.31 8.95 -7.92
CA MET A 173 -3.09 8.78 -8.73
C MET A 173 -2.85 10.00 -9.61
N ALA A 174 -3.88 10.48 -10.34
CA ALA A 174 -3.79 11.65 -11.22
C ALA A 174 -3.39 12.91 -10.45
N ARG A 175 -4.09 13.20 -9.35
CA ARG A 175 -3.78 14.34 -8.49
C ARG A 175 -2.38 14.30 -7.91
N ARG A 176 -1.92 13.12 -7.48
CA ARG A 176 -0.59 12.93 -6.89
C ARG A 176 0.54 13.01 -7.90
N THR A 177 0.30 12.73 -9.16
CA THR A 177 1.32 12.83 -10.22
C THR A 177 1.22 14.14 -11.01
N GLY A 178 0.18 14.95 -10.79
CA GLY A 178 -0.08 16.14 -11.57
C GLY A 178 -0.36 15.83 -13.04
N THR A 179 -0.94 14.65 -13.33
CA THR A 179 -1.24 14.18 -14.68
C THR A 179 -2.75 14.15 -14.93
N GLN A 180 -3.12 14.09 -16.19
CA GLN A 180 -4.51 13.85 -16.59
C GLN A 180 -4.98 12.46 -16.16
N VAL A 181 -6.30 12.24 -16.13
CA VAL A 181 -6.95 10.99 -15.73
C VAL A 181 -6.61 9.84 -16.68
N GLY A 182 -6.62 10.10 -18.00
CA GLY A 182 -6.39 9.10 -19.04
C GLY A 182 -5.15 8.21 -18.81
N PRO A 183 -3.94 8.77 -18.68
CA PRO A 183 -2.73 8.00 -18.39
C PRO A 183 -2.82 7.17 -17.11
N GLN A 184 -3.57 7.62 -16.10
CA GLN A 184 -3.73 6.87 -14.87
C GLN A 184 -4.77 5.75 -14.98
N ILE A 185 -5.76 5.87 -15.86
CA ILE A 185 -6.67 4.76 -16.22
C ILE A 185 -5.85 3.64 -16.86
N GLU A 186 -5.02 3.95 -17.86
CA GLU A 186 -4.14 2.95 -18.50
C GLU A 186 -3.24 2.26 -17.48
N ARG A 187 -2.59 3.05 -16.63
CA ARG A 187 -1.71 2.52 -15.59
C ARG A 187 -2.45 1.63 -14.60
N PHE A 188 -3.66 2.01 -14.20
CA PHE A 188 -4.48 1.24 -13.28
C PHE A 188 -4.91 -0.08 -13.91
N GLY A 189 -5.40 -0.06 -15.15
CA GLY A 189 -5.77 -1.25 -15.91
C GLY A 189 -4.60 -2.22 -16.06
N TRP A 190 -3.44 -1.70 -16.49
CA TRP A 190 -2.22 -2.51 -16.59
C TRP A 190 -1.82 -3.14 -15.26
N LEU A 191 -1.86 -2.38 -14.16
CA LEU A 191 -1.53 -2.93 -12.83
C LEU A 191 -2.49 -4.05 -12.42
N TYR A 192 -3.77 -3.94 -12.73
CA TYR A 192 -4.75 -4.99 -12.44
C TYR A 192 -4.52 -6.26 -13.28
N GLU A 193 -4.12 -6.12 -14.53
CA GLU A 193 -3.71 -7.27 -15.36
C GLU A 193 -2.52 -8.00 -14.75
N GLN A 194 -1.47 -7.26 -14.37
CA GLN A 194 -0.29 -7.84 -13.73
C GLN A 194 -0.64 -8.49 -12.39
N LEU A 195 -1.45 -7.80 -11.58
CA LEU A 195 -1.89 -8.29 -10.28
C LEU A 195 -2.66 -9.60 -10.40
N HIS A 196 -3.56 -9.72 -11.37
CA HIS A 196 -4.33 -10.94 -11.61
C HIS A 196 -3.41 -12.12 -11.93
N SER A 197 -2.49 -11.97 -12.88
CA SER A 197 -1.51 -13.00 -13.21
C SER A 197 -0.67 -13.42 -11.98
N ILE A 198 -0.17 -12.44 -11.22
CA ILE A 198 0.62 -12.73 -10.01
C ILE A 198 -0.19 -13.54 -8.99
N LEU A 199 -1.47 -13.18 -8.79
CA LEU A 199 -2.32 -13.85 -7.81
C LEU A 199 -2.72 -15.26 -8.23
N GLU A 200 -2.96 -15.49 -9.52
CA GLU A 200 -3.25 -16.83 -10.06
C GLU A 200 -2.02 -17.75 -9.96
N ASP A 201 -0.84 -17.24 -10.25
CA ASP A 201 0.39 -18.02 -10.33
C ASP A 201 1.07 -18.22 -8.97
N SER A 202 0.83 -17.33 -7.99
CA SER A 202 1.57 -17.38 -6.71
C SER A 202 1.15 -18.50 -5.79
N GLY A 203 -0.13 -18.84 -5.74
CA GLY A 203 -0.68 -19.82 -4.78
C GLY A 203 -0.48 -19.44 -3.31
N LEU A 204 -0.07 -18.20 -3.00
CA LEU A 204 0.25 -17.76 -1.64
C LEU A 204 -1.00 -17.39 -0.84
N PRO A 205 -0.98 -17.59 0.49
CA PRO A 205 -2.03 -17.09 1.38
C PRO A 205 -2.21 -15.57 1.21
N MET A 206 -3.47 -15.14 1.03
CA MET A 206 -3.78 -13.74 0.78
C MET A 206 -4.97 -13.26 1.60
N HIS A 207 -4.79 -12.13 2.29
CA HIS A 207 -5.87 -11.37 2.90
C HIS A 207 -6.30 -10.23 1.98
N ARG A 208 -7.56 -10.25 1.57
CA ARG A 208 -8.15 -9.22 0.72
C ARG A 208 -9.02 -8.29 1.55
N MET A 209 -8.81 -6.98 1.40
CA MET A 209 -9.52 -5.95 2.15
C MET A 209 -10.04 -4.88 1.19
N TYR A 210 -11.31 -4.51 1.34
CA TYR A 210 -11.88 -3.36 0.65
C TYR A 210 -11.74 -2.10 1.50
N HIS A 211 -11.07 -1.08 0.96
CA HIS A 211 -10.74 0.14 1.69
C HIS A 211 -11.96 0.84 2.29
N GLU A 212 -13.06 0.88 1.55
CA GLU A 212 -14.30 1.53 2.01
C GLU A 212 -14.95 0.77 3.16
N GLU A 213 -14.90 -0.57 3.14
CA GLU A 213 -15.40 -1.39 4.25
C GLU A 213 -14.51 -1.27 5.48
N PHE A 214 -13.20 -1.26 5.26
CA PHE A 214 -12.22 -1.04 6.32
C PHE A 214 -12.47 0.30 7.01
N VAL A 215 -12.63 1.39 6.26
CA VAL A 215 -12.91 2.72 6.83
C VAL A 215 -14.26 2.76 7.55
N SER A 216 -15.27 2.05 7.04
CA SER A 216 -16.60 2.03 7.65
C SER A 216 -16.71 1.14 8.90
N SER A 217 -15.81 0.18 9.07
CA SER A 217 -15.82 -0.77 10.18
C SER A 217 -14.38 -1.18 10.55
N PRO A 218 -13.54 -0.24 11.01
CA PRO A 218 -12.13 -0.48 11.21
C PRO A 218 -11.84 -1.58 12.25
N GLU A 219 -12.51 -1.57 13.39
CA GLU A 219 -12.34 -2.59 14.44
C GLU A 219 -12.50 -4.01 13.89
N ARG A 220 -13.57 -4.25 13.12
CA ARG A 220 -13.84 -5.56 12.54
C ARG A 220 -12.69 -6.02 11.66
N HIS A 221 -12.25 -5.17 10.74
CA HIS A 221 -11.20 -5.52 9.79
C HIS A 221 -9.81 -5.66 10.43
N ILE A 222 -9.53 -4.88 11.48
CA ILE A 222 -8.30 -5.03 12.25
C ILE A 222 -8.30 -6.38 12.99
N ARG A 223 -9.42 -6.79 13.59
CA ARG A 223 -9.58 -8.11 14.22
C ARG A 223 -9.41 -9.25 13.21
N GLU A 224 -10.12 -9.20 12.08
CA GLU A 224 -10.01 -10.19 11.00
C GLU A 224 -8.56 -10.34 10.50
N MET A 225 -7.84 -9.23 10.39
CA MET A 225 -6.44 -9.22 9.97
C MET A 225 -5.51 -9.82 11.04
N CYS A 226 -5.75 -9.50 12.33
CA CYS A 226 -5.01 -10.11 13.44
C CYS A 226 -5.25 -11.62 13.50
N GLU A 227 -6.50 -12.07 13.38
CA GLU A 227 -6.85 -13.50 13.35
C GLU A 227 -6.15 -14.21 12.20
N TRP A 228 -6.19 -13.64 11.00
CA TRP A 228 -5.54 -14.24 9.83
C TRP A 228 -4.01 -14.32 9.96
N LEU A 229 -3.38 -13.39 10.69
CA LEU A 229 -1.95 -13.37 10.96
C LEU A 229 -1.53 -14.12 12.22
N ASP A 230 -2.48 -14.73 12.95
CA ASP A 230 -2.28 -15.35 14.26
C ASP A 230 -1.71 -14.37 15.30
N LEU A 231 -2.09 -13.09 15.22
CA LEU A 231 -1.72 -12.07 16.19
C LEU A 231 -2.72 -12.03 17.33
N PRO A 232 -2.28 -11.90 18.61
CA PRO A 232 -3.19 -11.71 19.72
C PRO A 232 -4.04 -10.45 19.55
N ILE A 233 -5.32 -10.55 19.93
CA ILE A 233 -6.25 -9.42 19.87
C ILE A 233 -6.28 -8.74 21.22
N ASP A 234 -5.74 -7.52 21.31
CA ASP A 234 -5.83 -6.64 22.44
C ASP A 234 -6.87 -5.54 22.18
N PRO A 235 -7.92 -5.38 23.01
CA PRO A 235 -8.89 -4.32 22.85
C PRO A 235 -8.27 -2.92 22.79
N ILE A 236 -7.26 -2.63 23.62
CA ILE A 236 -6.59 -1.33 23.65
C ILE A 236 -5.89 -1.05 22.30
N TYR A 237 -5.22 -2.05 21.73
CA TYR A 237 -4.63 -1.94 20.41
C TYR A 237 -5.68 -1.71 19.32
N ILE A 238 -6.79 -2.46 19.36
CA ILE A 238 -7.87 -2.32 18.38
C ILE A 238 -8.46 -0.92 18.41
N ASP A 239 -8.79 -0.42 19.62
CA ASP A 239 -9.38 0.90 19.79
C ASP A 239 -8.41 2.00 19.31
N ALA A 240 -7.15 1.97 19.76
CA ALA A 240 -6.13 2.96 19.34
C ALA A 240 -5.88 2.95 17.81
N CYS A 241 -5.90 1.77 17.19
CA CYS A 241 -5.74 1.65 15.74
C CYS A 241 -6.99 2.12 14.98
N SER A 242 -8.18 1.94 15.55
CA SER A 242 -9.43 2.39 14.93
C SER A 242 -9.56 3.92 14.95
N ASP A 243 -9.06 4.56 16.00
CA ASP A 243 -9.13 6.02 16.20
C ASP A 243 -8.37 6.82 15.12
N ILE A 244 -7.34 6.25 14.48
CA ILE A 244 -6.61 6.91 13.38
C ILE A 244 -7.30 6.75 12.03
N VAL A 245 -8.33 5.90 11.93
CA VAL A 245 -9.04 5.67 10.68
C VAL A 245 -10.07 6.77 10.47
N TYR A 246 -10.15 7.30 9.25
CA TYR A 246 -11.13 8.33 8.90
C TYR A 246 -12.56 7.86 9.15
N GLU A 247 -13.43 8.76 9.57
CA GLU A 247 -14.87 8.48 9.75
C GLU A 247 -15.57 8.04 8.45
N LYS A 248 -15.07 8.51 7.30
CA LYS A 248 -15.67 8.22 5.98
C LYS A 248 -14.59 8.05 4.92
N PRO A 249 -14.80 7.14 3.95
CA PRO A 249 -13.90 6.98 2.81
C PRO A 249 -13.78 8.27 2.00
N HIS A 250 -12.55 8.64 1.65
CA HIS A 250 -12.31 9.78 0.78
C HIS A 250 -12.79 9.51 -0.65
N ARG A 251 -13.75 10.31 -1.14
CA ARG A 251 -14.26 10.28 -2.51
C ARG A 251 -13.43 11.21 -3.41
N SER A 252 -12.20 10.81 -3.74
CA SER A 252 -11.30 11.63 -4.58
C SER A 252 -11.85 11.87 -5.99
N ARG A 253 -12.72 10.97 -6.48
CA ARG A 253 -13.37 11.05 -7.79
C ARG A 253 -14.15 12.34 -8.02
N VAL A 254 -14.76 12.92 -6.97
CA VAL A 254 -15.54 14.15 -7.08
C VAL A 254 -14.69 15.41 -7.28
N LEU A 255 -13.39 15.30 -7.17
CA LEU A 255 -12.42 16.39 -7.30
C LEU A 255 -11.87 16.53 -8.72
N LEU A 256 -12.30 15.68 -9.64
CA LEU A 256 -11.88 15.66 -11.04
C LEU A 256 -13.11 15.59 -11.96
N GLU A 257 -12.99 16.17 -13.15
CA GLU A 257 -13.96 15.98 -14.22
C GLU A 257 -13.67 14.67 -14.97
N TRP A 258 -14.73 13.92 -15.26
CA TRP A 258 -14.70 12.67 -15.97
C TRP A 258 -15.50 12.78 -17.25
N ASP A 259 -14.86 12.76 -18.39
CA ASP A 259 -15.57 12.64 -19.66
C ASP A 259 -16.13 11.21 -19.85
N GLU A 260 -17.10 11.05 -20.75
CA GLU A 260 -17.76 9.75 -20.99
C GLU A 260 -16.75 8.68 -21.42
N SER A 261 -15.78 9.01 -22.27
CA SER A 261 -14.75 8.06 -22.69
C SER A 261 -13.89 7.55 -21.52
N SER A 262 -13.58 8.42 -20.57
CA SER A 262 -12.85 8.03 -19.36
C SER A 262 -13.69 7.13 -18.46
N LYS A 263 -15.00 7.41 -18.33
CA LYS A 263 -15.93 6.57 -17.56
C LYS A 263 -16.05 5.19 -18.20
N ASP A 264 -16.31 5.12 -19.51
CA ASP A 264 -16.43 3.86 -20.25
C ASP A 264 -15.21 2.96 -20.04
N ARG A 265 -14.01 3.53 -20.07
CA ARG A 265 -12.77 2.78 -19.86
C ARG A 265 -12.61 2.28 -18.42
N VAL A 266 -13.04 3.05 -17.42
CA VAL A 266 -13.02 2.60 -16.02
C VAL A 266 -14.05 1.49 -15.82
N GLU A 267 -15.26 1.61 -16.41
CA GLU A 267 -16.29 0.58 -16.33
C GLU A 267 -15.85 -0.71 -17.06
N GLU A 268 -15.13 -0.61 -18.18
CA GLU A 268 -14.50 -1.78 -18.83
C GLU A 268 -13.53 -2.51 -17.89
N ILE A 269 -12.67 -1.77 -17.18
CA ILE A 269 -11.75 -2.35 -16.20
C ILE A 269 -12.53 -2.99 -15.05
N ILE A 270 -13.57 -2.34 -14.54
CA ILE A 270 -14.43 -2.87 -13.48
C ILE A 270 -15.10 -4.16 -13.93
N GLY A 271 -15.68 -4.18 -15.14
CA GLY A 271 -16.35 -5.35 -15.71
C GLY A 271 -15.41 -6.53 -15.99
N LYS A 272 -14.13 -6.26 -16.25
CA LYS A 272 -13.12 -7.29 -16.51
C LYS A 272 -12.73 -8.07 -15.24
N TRP A 273 -12.74 -7.44 -14.07
CA TRP A 273 -12.19 -8.03 -12.85
C TRP A 273 -13.28 -8.25 -11.79
N PRO A 274 -13.65 -9.50 -11.49
CA PRO A 274 -14.73 -9.81 -10.53
C PRO A 274 -14.59 -9.11 -9.17
N VAL A 275 -13.38 -8.94 -8.71
CA VAL A 275 -13.06 -8.25 -7.44
C VAL A 275 -13.45 -6.76 -7.46
N LEU A 276 -13.64 -6.16 -8.64
CA LEU A 276 -14.06 -4.77 -8.82
C LEU A 276 -15.54 -4.60 -9.11
N HIS A 277 -16.28 -5.67 -9.45
CA HIS A 277 -17.69 -5.58 -9.88
C HIS A 277 -18.60 -4.81 -8.91
N ARG A 278 -18.28 -4.81 -7.62
CA ARG A 278 -19.01 -4.05 -6.60
C ARG A 278 -19.00 -2.52 -6.80
N TYR A 279 -18.11 -2.02 -7.66
CA TYR A 279 -17.92 -0.60 -7.94
C TYR A 279 -18.52 -0.14 -9.27
N GLY A 280 -19.15 -1.04 -10.05
CA GLY A 280 -19.82 -0.71 -11.29
C GLY A 280 -21.04 0.22 -11.11
N GLU A 281 -21.53 0.79 -12.20
CA GLU A 281 -22.58 1.84 -12.21
C GLU A 281 -23.85 1.50 -11.41
N ASN A 282 -24.15 0.22 -11.24
CA ASN A 282 -25.31 -0.23 -10.45
C ASN A 282 -25.10 -0.19 -8.92
N HIS A 283 -23.92 0.26 -8.44
CA HIS A 283 -23.53 0.28 -7.03
C HIS A 283 -22.94 1.63 -6.58
N SER A 284 -23.08 2.72 -7.37
CA SER A 284 -22.57 4.07 -7.08
C SER A 284 -23.54 4.90 -6.21
#